data_fa0690e2c239f9a18cc68ed15ee17b50
#
_entry.id   fa0690e2c239f9a18cc68ed15ee17b50
#
_cell.length_a   1.000
_cell.length_b   1.000
_cell.length_c   1.000
_cell.angle_alpha   90.00
_cell.angle_beta   90.00
_cell.angle_gamma   90.00
#
_symmetry.space_group_name_H-M   'P 1'
#
loop_
_entity.id
_entity.type
_entity.pdbx_description
1 polymer ?
#
loop_
_entity_poly.entity_id
_entity_poly.type
_entity_poly.pdbx_seq_one_letter_code
_entity_poly.pdbx_strand_id
1 'polypeptide(L)'
;MTYAIIENSGRQFFTEPGKFIDLNHINGEVGQIIYFNRVLFLKDNELIEIGHPFIEKIKVKGIILKHFKSKKIIVYKMNPKKGTRKTKGYRSHCTRVLIESIEKIDNKIN
;
A
#
# COMPACT_ATOMS: atom_id res chain seq x y z
N MET A 1 -15.83 13.23 -3.45
CA MET A 1 -14.51 12.74 -3.02
C MET A 1 -14.52 11.23 -3.04
N THR A 2 -13.62 10.63 -3.79
CA THR A 2 -13.56 9.17 -3.97
C THR A 2 -12.32 8.65 -3.27
N TYR A 3 -12.49 7.63 -2.42
CA TYR A 3 -11.36 6.96 -1.81
C TYR A 3 -11.66 5.48 -1.61
N ALA A 4 -10.61 4.70 -1.48
CA ALA A 4 -10.71 3.27 -1.23
C ALA A 4 -9.69 2.83 -0.19
N ILE A 5 -10.01 1.78 0.53
CA ILE A 5 -9.07 1.12 1.42
C ILE A 5 -8.66 -0.19 0.77
N ILE A 6 -7.37 -0.35 0.56
CA ILE A 6 -6.80 -1.57 -0.04
C ILE A 6 -6.00 -2.34 1.00
N GLU A 7 -5.82 -3.62 0.75
CA GLU A 7 -4.91 -4.47 1.51
C GLU A 7 -3.71 -4.85 0.64
N ASN A 8 -2.52 -4.72 1.20
CA ASN A 8 -1.30 -5.18 0.57
C ASN A 8 -0.33 -5.68 1.64
N SER A 9 0.14 -6.91 1.48
CA SER A 9 1.08 -7.54 2.42
C SER A 9 0.61 -7.51 3.88
N GLY A 10 -0.68 -7.78 4.11
CA GLY A 10 -1.27 -7.80 5.44
C GLY A 10 -1.53 -6.44 6.05
N ARG A 11 -1.31 -5.35 5.32
CA ARG A 11 -1.55 -3.98 5.77
C ARG A 11 -2.65 -3.34 4.97
N GLN A 12 -3.38 -2.45 5.62
CA GLN A 12 -4.43 -1.66 4.98
C GLN A 12 -3.91 -0.27 4.67
N PHE A 13 -4.27 0.23 3.50
CA PHE A 13 -3.87 1.56 3.06
C PHE A 13 -5.08 2.33 2.57
N PHE A 14 -5.16 3.58 3.02
CA PHE A 14 -6.11 4.54 2.49
C PHE A 14 -5.57 5.08 1.17
N THR A 15 -6.35 4.96 0.10
CA THR A 15 -5.96 5.42 -1.22
C THR A 15 -6.94 6.44 -1.75
N GLU A 16 -6.39 7.48 -2.36
CA GLU A 16 -7.15 8.55 -2.97
C GLU A 16 -6.44 8.97 -4.26
N PRO A 17 -7.18 9.14 -5.38
CA PRO A 17 -6.55 9.56 -6.64
C PRO A 17 -5.74 10.84 -6.48
N GLY A 18 -4.53 10.83 -7.04
CA GLY A 18 -3.61 11.95 -6.97
C GLY A 18 -2.68 11.95 -5.76
N LYS A 19 -2.85 11.02 -4.83
CA LYS A 19 -1.99 10.88 -3.66
C LYS A 19 -1.12 9.63 -3.78
N PHE A 20 -0.01 9.61 -3.07
CA PHE A 20 0.88 8.46 -3.08
C PHE A 20 0.80 7.69 -1.77
N ILE A 21 1.18 6.43 -1.84
CA ILE A 21 1.35 5.56 -0.67
C ILE A 21 2.73 4.91 -0.73
N ASP A 22 3.28 4.63 0.44
CA ASP A 22 4.55 3.93 0.57
C ASP A 22 4.29 2.51 1.05
N LEU A 23 4.68 1.56 0.23
CA LEU A 23 4.48 0.13 0.47
C LEU A 23 5.80 -0.56 0.74
N ASN A 24 5.72 -1.77 1.29
CA ASN A 24 6.86 -2.67 1.26
C ASN A 24 7.27 -2.90 -0.18
N HIS A 25 8.54 -3.20 -0.40
CA HIS A 25 9.10 -3.33 -1.74
C HIS A 25 8.24 -4.21 -2.65
N ILE A 26 7.91 -3.69 -3.81
CA ILE A 26 7.18 -4.39 -4.86
C ILE A 26 8.13 -4.54 -6.04
N ASN A 27 8.19 -5.74 -6.62
CA ASN A 27 8.96 -5.98 -7.82
C ASN A 27 8.31 -5.23 -8.99
N GLY A 28 9.09 -4.41 -9.64
CA GLY A 28 8.63 -3.63 -10.77
C GLY A 28 9.56 -2.48 -11.04
N GLU A 29 9.41 -1.88 -12.20
CA GLU A 29 10.22 -0.76 -12.62
C GLU A 29 9.52 0.56 -12.36
N VAL A 30 10.28 1.62 -12.15
CA VAL A 30 9.74 2.97 -12.05
C VAL A 30 8.95 3.31 -13.32
N GLY A 31 7.75 3.81 -13.13
CA GLY A 31 6.81 4.10 -14.22
C GLY A 31 5.89 2.95 -14.58
N GLN A 32 6.10 1.77 -14.01
CA GLN A 32 5.22 0.64 -14.27
C GLN A 32 3.86 0.83 -13.63
N ILE A 33 2.82 0.46 -14.35
CA ILE A 33 1.45 0.48 -13.84
C ILE A 33 1.18 -0.81 -13.09
N ILE A 34 0.63 -0.69 -11.90
CA ILE A 34 0.22 -1.82 -11.06
C ILE A 34 -1.23 -1.65 -10.64
N TYR A 35 -1.89 -2.77 -10.37
CA TYR A 35 -3.26 -2.77 -9.91
C TYR A 35 -3.38 -3.45 -8.56
N PHE A 36 -4.14 -2.83 -7.66
CA PHE A 36 -4.50 -3.41 -6.38
C PHE A 36 -5.93 -3.92 -6.46
N ASN A 37 -6.09 -5.22 -6.35
CA ASN A 37 -7.40 -5.87 -6.50
C ASN A 37 -8.08 -6.15 -5.16
N ARG A 38 -7.35 -6.09 -4.07
CA ARG A 38 -7.89 -6.36 -2.74
C ARG A 38 -8.42 -5.09 -2.11
N VAL A 39 -9.60 -4.69 -2.55
CA VAL A 39 -10.27 -3.48 -2.06
C VAL A 39 -11.27 -3.88 -0.99
N LEU A 40 -11.07 -3.36 0.21
CA LEU A 40 -11.91 -3.66 1.37
C LEU A 40 -13.09 -2.72 1.49
N PHE A 41 -12.93 -1.49 1.06
CA PHE A 41 -13.92 -0.44 1.24
C PHE A 41 -13.77 0.58 0.12
N LEU A 42 -14.91 1.06 -0.37
CA LEU A 42 -14.95 2.14 -1.35
C LEU A 42 -15.98 3.17 -0.93
N LYS A 43 -15.59 4.42 -0.97
CA LYS A 43 -16.52 5.54 -0.91
C LYS A 43 -16.36 6.38 -2.17
N ASP A 44 -17.46 6.50 -2.93
CA ASP A 44 -17.52 7.32 -4.13
C ASP A 44 -18.70 8.27 -4.00
N ASN A 45 -18.41 9.52 -3.66
CA ASN A 45 -19.42 10.52 -3.33
C ASN A 45 -20.37 10.02 -2.23
N GLU A 46 -21.61 9.69 -2.58
CA GLU A 46 -22.59 9.18 -1.61
C GLU A 46 -22.65 7.65 -1.54
N LEU A 47 -22.00 6.96 -2.47
CA LEU A 47 -22.00 5.52 -2.53
C LEU A 47 -20.92 4.95 -1.62
N ILE A 48 -21.30 3.98 -0.79
CA ILE A 48 -20.38 3.27 0.09
C ILE A 48 -20.51 1.79 -0.20
N GLU A 49 -19.39 1.13 -0.51
CA GLU A 49 -19.32 -0.31 -0.67
C GLU A 49 -18.32 -0.91 0.30
N ILE A 50 -18.72 -1.99 0.95
CA ILE A 50 -17.90 -2.71 1.91
C ILE A 50 -17.68 -4.13 1.39
N GLY A 51 -16.42 -4.56 1.36
CA GLY A 51 -16.07 -5.89 0.88
C GLY A 51 -16.31 -6.99 1.93
N HIS A 52 -16.61 -8.20 1.46
CA HIS A 52 -16.79 -9.38 2.28
C HIS A 52 -15.95 -10.55 1.72
N PRO A 53 -14.65 -10.60 2.00
CA PRO A 53 -13.79 -9.57 2.58
C PRO A 53 -13.39 -8.47 1.59
N PHE A 54 -13.50 -8.73 0.27
CA PHE A 54 -13.05 -7.81 -0.78
C PHE A 54 -14.17 -7.47 -1.75
N ILE A 55 -14.08 -6.27 -2.31
CA ILE A 55 -14.96 -5.84 -3.38
C ILE A 55 -14.37 -6.32 -4.71
N GLU A 56 -15.04 -7.24 -5.37
CA GLU A 56 -14.52 -7.91 -6.58
C GLU A 56 -14.50 -7.05 -7.83
N LYS A 57 -15.37 -6.04 -7.89
CA LYS A 57 -15.58 -5.24 -9.11
C LYS A 57 -14.74 -3.98 -9.19
N ILE A 58 -13.82 -3.79 -8.24
CA ILE A 58 -13.06 -2.55 -8.13
C ILE A 58 -11.59 -2.89 -8.04
N LYS A 59 -10.80 -2.10 -8.73
CA LYS A 59 -9.34 -2.13 -8.63
C LYS A 59 -8.80 -0.72 -8.52
N VAL A 60 -7.67 -0.59 -7.86
CA VAL A 60 -6.99 0.68 -7.71
C VAL A 60 -5.76 0.65 -8.60
N LYS A 61 -5.67 1.62 -9.50
CA LYS A 61 -4.55 1.76 -10.42
C LYS A 61 -3.48 2.65 -9.82
N GLY A 62 -2.27 2.14 -9.80
CA GLY A 62 -1.12 2.87 -9.30
C GLY A 62 0.04 2.86 -10.28
N ILE A 63 0.93 3.82 -10.12
CA ILE A 63 2.16 3.93 -10.89
C ILE A 63 3.33 3.95 -9.93
N ILE A 64 4.32 3.09 -10.15
CA ILE A 64 5.52 3.05 -9.33
C ILE A 64 6.33 4.33 -9.57
N LEU A 65 6.48 5.14 -8.52
CA LEU A 65 7.24 6.38 -8.60
C LEU A 65 8.72 6.18 -8.32
N LYS A 66 9.03 5.40 -7.28
CA LYS A 66 10.42 5.12 -6.92
C LYS A 66 10.50 3.98 -5.92
N HIS A 67 11.68 3.36 -5.89
CA HIS A 67 12.08 2.45 -4.84
C HIS A 67 13.08 3.17 -3.93
N PHE A 68 12.95 2.98 -2.63
CA PHE A 68 13.83 3.65 -1.69
C PHE A 68 13.98 2.83 -0.42
N LYS A 69 14.97 3.18 0.36
CA LYS A 69 15.13 2.64 1.71
C LYS A 69 14.49 3.60 2.68
N SER A 70 13.66 3.07 3.58
CA SER A 70 13.04 3.88 4.60
C SER A 70 14.08 4.45 5.56
N LYS A 71 13.65 5.41 6.40
CA LYS A 71 14.50 5.96 7.44
C LYS A 71 15.02 4.83 8.33
N LYS A 72 16.31 4.89 8.65
CA LYS A 72 16.96 3.89 9.51
C LYS A 72 16.27 3.82 10.87
N ILE A 73 15.84 2.62 11.23
CA ILE A 73 15.25 2.34 12.54
C ILE A 73 16.35 1.73 13.39
N ILE A 74 16.63 2.36 14.53
CA ILE A 74 17.62 1.87 15.48
C ILE A 74 16.89 1.15 16.60
N VAL A 75 17.18 -0.14 16.74
CA VAL A 75 16.59 -0.96 17.81
C VAL A 75 17.64 -1.20 18.86
N TYR A 76 17.36 -0.73 20.09
CA TYR A 76 18.20 -0.99 21.24
C TYR A 76 17.70 -2.22 21.98
N LYS A 77 18.54 -3.26 22.04
CA LYS A 77 18.31 -4.37 22.94
C LYS A 77 19.24 -4.23 24.14
N MET A 78 18.66 -3.94 25.29
CA MET A 78 19.38 -3.97 26.55
C MET A 78 19.19 -5.30 27.22
N ASN A 79 20.28 -6.01 27.50
CA ASN A 79 20.26 -7.16 28.37
C ASN A 79 20.82 -6.72 29.73
N PRO A 80 19.98 -6.51 30.75
CA PRO A 80 20.42 -6.00 32.03
C PRO A 80 21.35 -6.96 32.78
N LYS A 81 21.33 -8.23 32.49
CA LYS A 81 22.22 -9.22 33.16
C LYS A 81 23.64 -9.19 32.64
N LYS A 82 23.89 -8.69 31.45
CA LYS A 82 25.21 -8.67 30.83
C LYS A 82 25.73 -7.28 30.54
N GLY A 83 24.97 -6.26 30.80
CA GLY A 83 25.32 -4.88 30.46
C GLY A 83 25.65 -4.65 28.99
N THR A 84 25.26 -5.57 28.12
CA THR A 84 25.58 -5.51 26.71
C THR A 84 24.53 -4.76 25.95
N ARG A 85 24.92 -3.67 25.34
CA ARG A 85 24.07 -2.92 24.43
C ARG A 85 24.33 -3.40 23.02
N LYS A 86 23.34 -4.04 22.41
CA LYS A 86 23.37 -4.29 20.97
C LYS A 86 22.47 -3.28 20.28
N THR A 87 23.09 -2.41 19.50
CA THR A 87 22.38 -1.50 18.62
C THR A 87 22.29 -2.14 17.25
N LYS A 88 21.09 -2.45 16.81
CA LYS A 88 20.87 -2.99 15.48
C LYS A 88 20.04 -1.99 14.67
N GLY A 89 20.67 -1.42 13.64
CA GLY A 89 19.96 -0.56 12.70
C GLY A 89 19.59 -1.31 11.44
N TYR A 90 18.40 -1.07 10.92
CA TYR A 90 18.01 -1.61 9.62
C TYR A 90 17.17 -0.59 8.85
N ARG A 91 17.17 -0.76 7.55
CA ARG A 91 16.34 0.01 6.64
C ARG A 91 15.47 -0.94 5.83
N SER A 92 14.19 -0.70 5.83
CA SER A 92 13.27 -1.45 4.97
C SER A 92 13.31 -0.91 3.55
N HIS A 93 13.27 -1.81 2.59
CA HIS A 93 13.04 -1.41 1.20
C HIS A 93 11.57 -1.08 1.01
N CYS A 94 11.30 0.06 0.41
CA CYS A 94 9.96 0.57 0.16
C CYS A 94 9.77 0.92 -1.29
N THR A 95 8.52 0.91 -1.72
CA THR A 95 8.12 1.37 -3.04
C THR A 95 7.07 2.45 -2.88
N ARG A 96 7.30 3.60 -3.49
CA ARG A 96 6.31 4.68 -3.52
C ARG A 96 5.47 4.55 -4.77
N VAL A 97 4.17 4.52 -4.58
CA VAL A 97 3.20 4.35 -5.65
C VAL A 97 2.25 5.53 -5.67
N LEU A 98 2.12 6.16 -6.83
CA LEU A 98 1.10 7.18 -7.05
C LEU A 98 -0.22 6.49 -7.36
N ILE A 99 -1.25 6.82 -6.63
CA ILE A 99 -2.60 6.34 -6.93
C ILE A 99 -3.16 7.19 -8.05
N GLU A 100 -3.37 6.59 -9.19
CA GLU A 100 -3.85 7.31 -10.37
C GLU A 100 -5.37 7.35 -10.41
N SER A 101 -6.02 6.19 -10.22
CA SER A 101 -7.47 6.10 -10.31
C SER A 101 -7.99 4.88 -9.56
N ILE A 102 -9.26 4.96 -9.19
CA ILE A 102 -10.02 3.84 -8.67
C ILE A 102 -11.00 3.45 -9.76
N GLU A 103 -10.83 2.25 -10.32
CA GLU A 103 -11.56 1.82 -11.50
C GLU A 103 -12.54 0.70 -11.17
N LYS A 104 -13.70 0.76 -11.78
CA LYS A 104 -14.63 -0.36 -11.77
C LYS A 104 -14.22 -1.33 -12.85
N ILE A 105 -14.10 -2.59 -12.46
CA ILE A 105 -13.90 -3.66 -13.43
C ILE A 105 -15.23 -3.86 -14.12
N ASP A 106 -15.28 -3.50 -15.39
CA ASP A 106 -16.48 -3.69 -16.18
C ASP A 106 -16.53 -5.13 -16.65
N ASN A 107 -17.33 -5.94 -15.97
CA ASN A 107 -17.59 -7.32 -16.35
C ASN A 107 -18.68 -7.41 -17.42
N LYS A 108 -18.72 -6.47 -18.33
CA LYS A 108 -19.57 -6.66 -19.49
C LYS A 108 -19.02 -7.78 -20.32
N ILE A 109 -19.52 -8.95 -20.03
CA ILE A 109 -19.41 -10.07 -20.93
C ILE A 109 -20.40 -9.76 -22.06
N ASN A 110 -19.83 -9.28 -23.08
CA ASN A 110 -20.60 -9.20 -24.31
C ASN A 110 -20.46 -10.51 -25.05
#